data_559fcd41a8d789576e8a043816832543
#
_entry.id   559fcd41a8d789576e8a043816832543
#
_cell.length_a   1.000
_cell.length_b   1.000
_cell.length_c   1.000
_cell.angle_alpha   90.00
_cell.angle_beta   90.00
_cell.angle_gamma   90.00
#
_symmetry.space_group_name_H-M   'P 1'
#
loop_
_entity.id
_entity.type
_entity.pdbx_description
1 polymer ?
#
loop_
_entity_poly.entity_id
_entity_poly.type
_entity_poly.pdbx_seq_one_letter_code
_entity_poly.pdbx_strand_id
1 'polypeptide(L)'
;MNSFNELHLKTENSFMSEWDWEILIGLIKDELVVPVIGPEMLEVENDEGRLVPYYDLWGLEAGKEAGIETEKFGNMPLLYQVAGHILMDSKSRIRNINRLAVLVDYVVQRKTWSIPQVLEQIVDIKSFPLIVTTSIDHFLDKLMKKSGKPFARIMFAPGGAGSEIDLPSNFNFRQNRALMQLFGATSRCPGTCAVTEDDLIEFSWSLLDREYGPQNFYDYLQGKTVLLLGCNFPDWLGRFFVHALHANRKDVDLWYVSKNDDMGLRSFLERKGGKILSPYSPGVFIAELYDRWLKTLPEVEDVSAAAHSPDFEQNLLEPMKPGAVFISYIREDMESAVKIRSQMETAGIDTWMDSSALQSGDRWEAVIEERIRKASFFVPLISGSLNPDNWGGKRERFFLREWELARHSDSMRMPEDRYIRPLCLDDTTCEASFVRPFSKIHWSYAPGGKLDEAFIQSIREGIRIFRRARS
;
A
#
# COMPACT_ATOMS: atom_id res chain seq x y z
N MET A 1 -7.00 48.58 2.68
CA MET A 1 -6.32 47.57 1.86
C MET A 1 -5.63 46.57 2.78
N ASN A 2 -6.34 45.81 3.60
CA ASN A 2 -5.73 44.75 4.47
C ASN A 2 -6.80 43.79 4.99
N SER A 3 -7.86 43.52 4.24
CA SER A 3 -8.94 42.61 4.67
C SER A 3 -9.23 41.46 3.71
N PHE A 4 -8.42 41.27 2.66
CA PHE A 4 -8.59 40.16 1.70
C PHE A 4 -7.60 38.98 1.90
N ASN A 5 -6.57 39.15 2.76
CA ASN A 5 -5.57 38.10 2.99
C ASN A 5 -5.80 37.23 4.24
N GLU A 6 -6.82 37.53 5.05
CA GLU A 6 -7.13 36.73 6.26
C GLU A 6 -8.26 35.71 6.06
N LEU A 7 -8.91 35.69 4.89
CA LEU A 7 -10.03 34.77 4.61
C LEU A 7 -9.63 33.44 4.00
N HIS A 8 -8.34 33.22 3.73
CA HIS A 8 -7.86 31.96 3.14
C HIS A 8 -7.23 30.96 4.14
N LEU A 9 -7.32 31.24 5.44
CA LEU A 9 -6.70 30.38 6.48
C LEU A 9 -7.69 29.73 7.45
N LYS A 10 -8.98 29.70 7.15
CA LYS A 10 -9.97 28.97 7.98
C LYS A 10 -11.03 28.28 7.13
N THR A 11 -10.62 27.26 6.38
CA THR A 11 -11.52 26.15 6.05
C THR A 11 -10.77 24.86 6.44
N GLU A 12 -10.87 24.52 7.71
CA GLU A 12 -10.61 23.19 8.24
C GLU A 12 -11.69 22.22 7.73
N ASN A 13 -11.69 21.91 6.44
CA ASN A 13 -12.19 20.64 5.94
C ASN A 13 -10.98 19.75 5.70
N SER A 14 -10.42 19.21 6.76
CA SER A 14 -9.45 18.12 6.65
C SER A 14 -10.19 16.93 6.02
N PHE A 15 -9.88 16.61 4.77
CA PHE A 15 -10.42 15.44 4.07
C PHE A 15 -10.05 14.13 4.79
N MET A 16 -9.07 14.18 5.69
CA MET A 16 -8.59 13.06 6.49
C MET A 16 -8.53 13.47 7.96
N SER A 17 -9.09 12.64 8.81
CA SER A 17 -8.87 12.74 10.26
C SER A 17 -7.45 12.23 10.62
N GLU A 18 -6.96 12.59 11.81
CA GLU A 18 -5.70 12.03 12.32
C GLU A 18 -5.75 10.48 12.36
N TRP A 19 -6.89 9.91 12.67
CA TRP A 19 -7.15 8.48 12.62
C TRP A 19 -6.94 7.86 11.22
N ASP A 20 -7.39 8.55 10.18
CA ASP A 20 -7.20 8.08 8.80
C ASP A 20 -5.73 8.05 8.41
N TRP A 21 -4.97 9.09 8.84
CA TRP A 21 -3.53 9.15 8.63
C TRP A 21 -2.79 8.04 9.37
N GLU A 22 -3.19 7.74 10.60
CA GLU A 22 -2.59 6.67 11.40
C GLU A 22 -2.82 5.29 10.76
N ILE A 23 -4.05 5.04 10.29
CA ILE A 23 -4.38 3.81 9.56
C ILE A 23 -3.51 3.70 8.30
N LEU A 24 -3.47 4.77 7.48
CA LEU A 24 -2.74 4.73 6.22
C LEU A 24 -1.23 4.49 6.45
N ILE A 25 -0.64 5.20 7.41
CA ILE A 25 0.78 5.04 7.75
C ILE A 25 1.06 3.63 8.30
N GLY A 26 0.17 3.09 9.13
CA GLY A 26 0.25 1.71 9.60
C GLY A 26 0.24 0.72 8.44
N LEU A 27 -0.72 0.84 7.52
CA LEU A 27 -0.79 -0.01 6.33
C LEU A 27 0.44 0.12 5.43
N ILE A 28 1.04 1.32 5.32
CA ILE A 28 2.28 1.53 4.56
C ILE A 28 3.45 0.83 5.25
N LYS A 29 3.59 0.96 6.56
CA LYS A 29 4.63 0.25 7.34
C LYS A 29 4.54 -1.27 7.14
N ASP A 30 3.34 -1.76 7.05
CA ASP A 30 3.02 -3.18 6.86
C ASP A 30 3.12 -3.64 5.40
N GLU A 31 3.62 -2.76 4.50
CA GLU A 31 3.73 -3.05 3.07
C GLU A 31 2.40 -3.47 2.41
N LEU A 32 1.27 -3.04 2.99
CA LEU A 32 -0.07 -3.36 2.52
C LEU A 32 -0.64 -2.32 1.55
N VAL A 33 0.07 -1.23 1.31
CA VAL A 33 -0.36 -0.17 0.38
C VAL A 33 0.39 -0.27 -0.94
N VAL A 34 -0.37 -0.25 -2.02
CA VAL A 34 0.16 -0.18 -3.38
C VAL A 34 -0.24 1.16 -4.00
N PRO A 35 0.71 2.12 -4.14
CA PRO A 35 0.44 3.38 -4.80
C PRO A 35 0.32 3.18 -6.31
N VAL A 36 -0.73 3.73 -6.90
CA VAL A 36 -0.96 3.83 -8.34
C VAL A 36 -0.91 5.29 -8.74
N ILE A 37 0.11 5.66 -9.50
CA ILE A 37 0.46 7.04 -9.80
C ILE A 37 -0.07 7.38 -11.20
N GLY A 38 -0.92 8.40 -11.26
CA GLY A 38 -1.50 8.90 -12.49
C GLY A 38 -0.85 10.19 -13.00
N PRO A 39 -1.24 10.62 -14.22
CA PRO A 39 -0.67 11.80 -14.88
C PRO A 39 -0.85 13.11 -14.11
N GLU A 40 -1.87 13.24 -13.24
CA GLU A 40 -2.10 14.44 -12.44
C GLU A 40 -0.97 14.71 -11.41
N MET A 41 -0.20 13.66 -11.06
CA MET A 41 0.98 13.78 -10.22
C MET A 41 2.18 14.42 -10.92
N LEU A 42 2.13 14.51 -12.26
CA LEU A 42 3.24 14.96 -13.10
C LEU A 42 3.07 16.45 -13.42
N GLU A 43 3.41 17.31 -12.47
CA GLU A 43 3.51 18.75 -12.69
C GLU A 43 4.98 19.13 -12.81
N VAL A 44 5.33 19.81 -13.89
CA VAL A 44 6.71 20.26 -14.21
C VAL A 44 6.74 21.76 -14.46
N GLU A 45 7.88 22.39 -14.22
CA GLU A 45 8.05 23.79 -14.52
C GLU A 45 8.18 24.00 -16.05
N ASN A 46 7.41 24.94 -16.57
CA ASN A 46 7.58 25.43 -17.94
C ASN A 46 8.71 26.47 -18.00
N ASP A 47 8.98 26.99 -19.20
CA ASP A 47 10.04 28.00 -19.44
C ASP A 47 9.79 29.35 -18.71
N GLU A 48 8.59 29.58 -18.18
CA GLU A 48 8.19 30.74 -17.37
C GLU A 48 8.27 30.47 -15.84
N GLY A 49 8.75 29.29 -15.43
CA GLY A 49 8.83 28.86 -14.02
C GLY A 49 7.45 28.53 -13.39
N ARG A 50 6.43 28.28 -14.20
CA ARG A 50 5.10 27.87 -13.72
C ARG A 50 4.97 26.37 -13.77
N LEU A 51 4.38 25.78 -12.71
CA LEU A 51 4.00 24.37 -12.71
C LEU A 51 2.81 24.15 -13.65
N VAL A 52 2.99 23.24 -14.59
CA VAL A 52 1.98 22.85 -15.57
C VAL A 52 1.95 21.32 -15.69
N PRO A 53 0.80 20.73 -16.09
CA PRO A 53 0.73 19.30 -16.34
C PRO A 53 1.72 18.84 -17.39
N TYR A 54 2.53 17.85 -17.06
CA TYR A 54 3.60 17.36 -17.95
C TYR A 54 3.07 16.90 -19.31
N TYR A 55 1.93 16.22 -19.34
CA TYR A 55 1.34 15.74 -20.58
C TYR A 55 0.81 16.85 -21.49
N ASP A 56 0.41 17.98 -20.93
CA ASP A 56 0.04 19.14 -21.72
C ASP A 56 1.27 19.80 -22.34
N LEU A 57 2.35 19.94 -21.56
CA LEU A 57 3.61 20.49 -22.04
C LEU A 57 4.28 19.56 -23.08
N TRP A 58 4.23 18.26 -22.82
CA TRP A 58 4.71 17.25 -23.76
C TRP A 58 3.92 17.27 -25.09
N GLY A 59 2.59 17.37 -25.02
CA GLY A 59 1.74 17.52 -26.18
C GLY A 59 2.01 18.80 -26.97
N LEU A 60 2.30 19.91 -26.28
CA LEU A 60 2.66 21.18 -26.90
C LEU A 60 3.97 21.05 -27.71
N GLU A 61 4.99 20.45 -27.15
CA GLU A 61 6.28 20.23 -27.83
C GLU A 61 6.13 19.24 -29.01
N ALA A 62 5.36 18.18 -28.82
CA ALA A 62 5.08 17.23 -29.89
C ALA A 62 4.29 17.88 -31.06
N GLY A 63 3.32 18.74 -30.74
CA GLY A 63 2.57 19.52 -31.72
C GLY A 63 3.44 20.47 -32.53
N LYS A 64 4.33 21.22 -31.85
CA LYS A 64 5.30 22.10 -32.52
C LYS A 64 6.17 21.33 -33.51
N GLU A 65 6.75 20.20 -33.10
CA GLU A 65 7.60 19.37 -33.98
C GLU A 65 6.79 18.72 -35.14
N ALA A 66 5.49 18.47 -34.92
CA ALA A 66 4.61 17.94 -35.96
C ALA A 66 4.06 19.01 -36.90
N GLY A 67 4.18 20.30 -36.57
CA GLY A 67 3.59 21.42 -37.30
C GLY A 67 2.06 21.51 -37.13
N ILE A 68 1.56 21.10 -35.96
CA ILE A 68 0.13 21.11 -35.62
C ILE A 68 -0.14 22.28 -34.68
N GLU A 69 -1.12 23.13 -34.98
CA GLU A 69 -1.63 24.11 -34.04
C GLU A 69 -2.35 23.36 -32.89
N THR A 70 -1.93 23.68 -31.65
CA THR A 70 -2.41 22.98 -30.47
C THR A 70 -3.32 23.89 -29.66
N GLU A 71 -4.60 23.55 -29.62
CA GLU A 71 -5.55 24.07 -28.62
C GLU A 71 -6.04 22.91 -27.76
N LYS A 72 -6.07 23.11 -26.45
CA LYS A 72 -6.58 22.06 -25.53
C LYS A 72 -8.10 22.08 -25.50
N PHE A 73 -8.72 20.98 -25.89
CA PHE A 73 -10.17 20.78 -25.83
C PHE A 73 -10.54 19.80 -24.71
N GLY A 74 -11.39 20.24 -23.82
CA GLY A 74 -11.90 19.40 -22.74
C GLY A 74 -10.84 19.01 -21.68
N ASN A 75 -11.07 17.90 -20.99
CA ASN A 75 -10.25 17.44 -19.85
C ASN A 75 -9.14 16.46 -20.24
N MET A 76 -9.10 16.02 -21.48
CA MET A 76 -8.08 15.09 -21.96
C MET A 76 -6.72 15.80 -22.06
N PRO A 77 -5.60 15.19 -21.58
CA PRO A 77 -4.28 15.75 -21.75
C PRO A 77 -3.94 16.04 -23.21
N LEU A 78 -3.24 17.15 -23.47
CA LEU A 78 -2.93 17.62 -24.82
C LEU A 78 -2.11 16.60 -25.63
N LEU A 79 -1.27 15.80 -24.98
CA LEU A 79 -0.50 14.73 -25.62
C LEU A 79 -1.42 13.77 -26.44
N TYR A 80 -2.50 13.30 -25.82
CA TYR A 80 -3.42 12.37 -26.48
C TYR A 80 -4.16 13.02 -27.66
N GLN A 81 -4.52 14.30 -27.52
CA GLN A 81 -5.16 15.06 -28.58
C GLN A 81 -4.24 15.24 -29.79
N VAL A 82 -3.00 15.64 -29.56
CA VAL A 82 -1.97 15.80 -30.61
C VAL A 82 -1.65 14.45 -31.27
N ALA A 83 -1.54 13.38 -30.49
CA ALA A 83 -1.34 12.04 -30.99
C ALA A 83 -2.47 11.60 -31.93
N GLY A 84 -3.73 11.85 -31.53
CA GLY A 84 -4.90 11.60 -32.37
C GLY A 84 -4.85 12.36 -33.71
N HIS A 85 -4.49 13.66 -33.68
CA HIS A 85 -4.32 14.47 -34.90
C HIS A 85 -3.24 13.93 -35.84
N ILE A 86 -2.08 13.53 -35.29
CA ILE A 86 -0.99 12.93 -36.10
C ILE A 86 -1.47 11.67 -36.81
N LEU A 87 -2.30 10.86 -36.16
CA LEU A 87 -2.84 9.63 -36.78
C LEU A 87 -3.90 9.89 -37.82
N MET A 88 -4.66 10.98 -37.69
CA MET A 88 -5.72 11.34 -38.67
C MET A 88 -5.17 11.90 -39.98
N ASP A 89 -4.03 12.58 -39.96
CA ASP A 89 -3.51 13.41 -41.07
C ASP A 89 -2.86 12.60 -42.20
N SER A 90 -2.98 11.28 -42.28
CA SER A 90 -2.25 10.61 -43.34
C SER A 90 -2.93 9.48 -44.08
N LYS A 91 -2.43 9.38 -45.32
CA LYS A 91 -2.74 8.32 -46.27
C LYS A 91 -2.20 6.93 -45.89
N SER A 92 -1.43 6.79 -44.79
CA SER A 92 -0.83 5.53 -44.30
C SER A 92 -0.80 5.45 -42.80
N ARG A 93 -1.71 4.69 -42.20
CA ARG A 93 -1.80 4.45 -40.75
C ARG A 93 -0.48 3.94 -40.16
N ILE A 94 0.16 2.98 -40.81
CA ILE A 94 1.44 2.38 -40.30
C ILE A 94 2.56 3.42 -40.23
N ARG A 95 2.68 4.30 -41.22
CA ARG A 95 3.70 5.36 -41.25
C ARG A 95 3.49 6.35 -40.10
N ASN A 96 2.24 6.63 -39.77
CA ASN A 96 1.92 7.59 -38.71
C ASN A 96 2.14 7.03 -37.35
N ILE A 97 1.80 5.79 -37.08
CA ILE A 97 2.09 5.11 -35.81
C ILE A 97 3.60 5.13 -35.56
N ASN A 98 4.43 4.81 -36.57
CA ASN A 98 5.87 4.89 -36.45
C ASN A 98 6.38 6.33 -36.22
N ARG A 99 5.82 7.31 -36.92
CA ARG A 99 6.14 8.72 -36.75
C ARG A 99 5.79 9.21 -35.36
N LEU A 100 4.61 8.83 -34.85
CA LEU A 100 4.17 9.18 -33.50
C LEU A 100 5.10 8.59 -32.44
N ALA A 101 5.43 7.30 -32.52
CA ALA A 101 6.33 6.65 -31.56
C ALA A 101 7.70 7.31 -31.51
N VAL A 102 8.27 7.62 -32.69
CA VAL A 102 9.57 8.33 -32.78
C VAL A 102 9.46 9.75 -32.22
N LEU A 103 8.38 10.48 -32.50
CA LEU A 103 8.19 11.85 -32.03
C LEU A 103 8.04 11.92 -30.51
N VAL A 104 7.22 11.03 -29.93
CA VAL A 104 6.98 10.95 -28.49
C VAL A 104 8.31 10.65 -27.75
N ASP A 105 9.06 9.67 -28.23
CA ASP A 105 10.38 9.32 -27.67
C ASP A 105 11.41 10.47 -27.85
N TYR A 106 11.41 11.12 -28.99
CA TYR A 106 12.31 12.24 -29.31
C TYR A 106 12.13 13.43 -28.36
N VAL A 107 10.87 13.84 -28.10
CA VAL A 107 10.58 14.94 -27.19
C VAL A 107 11.04 14.62 -25.76
N VAL A 108 10.87 13.37 -25.31
CA VAL A 108 11.34 12.92 -23.99
C VAL A 108 12.86 12.96 -23.87
N GLN A 109 13.57 12.61 -24.95
CA GLN A 109 15.03 12.54 -24.91
C GLN A 109 15.70 13.92 -25.06
N ARG A 110 15.06 14.83 -25.79
CA ARG A 110 15.66 16.13 -26.16
C ARG A 110 15.60 17.17 -25.04
N LYS A 111 14.55 17.17 -24.23
CA LYS A 111 14.35 18.15 -23.15
C LYS A 111 14.55 17.50 -21.81
N THR A 112 15.44 18.08 -21.00
CA THR A 112 15.60 17.64 -19.61
C THR A 112 14.49 18.25 -18.77
N TRP A 113 13.55 17.43 -18.35
CA TRP A 113 12.47 17.82 -17.47
C TRP A 113 12.89 17.67 -16.01
N SER A 114 12.51 18.62 -15.15
CA SER A 114 12.62 18.46 -13.70
C SER A 114 11.67 17.36 -13.25
N ILE A 115 12.19 16.43 -12.46
CA ILE A 115 11.35 15.36 -11.89
C ILE A 115 10.53 15.98 -10.74
N PRO A 116 9.20 15.79 -10.72
CA PRO A 116 8.39 16.29 -9.61
C PRO A 116 8.84 15.72 -8.25
N GLN A 117 9.06 16.60 -7.28
CA GLN A 117 9.52 16.22 -5.93
C GLN A 117 8.63 15.16 -5.26
N VAL A 118 7.34 15.22 -5.51
CA VAL A 118 6.38 14.25 -4.95
C VAL A 118 6.66 12.80 -5.39
N LEU A 119 7.23 12.61 -6.57
CA LEU A 119 7.66 11.28 -7.02
C LEU A 119 8.92 10.81 -6.28
N GLU A 120 9.85 11.72 -5.96
CA GLU A 120 11.00 11.41 -5.13
C GLU A 120 10.56 10.96 -3.73
N GLN A 121 9.60 11.66 -3.13
CA GLN A 121 9.00 11.31 -1.84
C GLN A 121 8.35 9.92 -1.86
N ILE A 122 7.59 9.58 -2.91
CA ILE A 122 6.99 8.24 -3.05
C ILE A 122 8.07 7.15 -3.16
N VAL A 123 9.11 7.37 -3.98
CA VAL A 123 10.19 6.39 -4.15
C VAL A 123 11.01 6.24 -2.87
N ASP A 124 11.09 7.30 -2.06
CA ASP A 124 11.84 7.29 -0.80
C ASP A 124 11.11 6.51 0.31
N ILE A 125 9.79 6.41 0.27
CA ILE A 125 9.04 5.50 1.16
C ILE A 125 9.36 4.05 0.75
N LYS A 126 10.32 3.44 1.46
CA LYS A 126 10.82 2.09 1.11
C LYS A 126 9.79 0.99 1.36
N SER A 127 8.80 1.24 2.19
CA SER A 127 7.68 0.34 2.48
C SER A 127 6.62 0.28 1.37
N PHE A 128 6.88 0.87 0.20
CA PHE A 128 6.14 0.58 -1.03
C PHE A 128 6.90 -0.48 -1.86
N PRO A 129 6.64 -1.78 -1.69
CA PRO A 129 7.37 -2.82 -2.42
C PRO A 129 7.05 -2.81 -3.91
N LEU A 130 5.82 -2.48 -4.26
CA LEU A 130 5.34 -2.29 -5.62
C LEU A 130 4.85 -0.86 -5.79
N ILE A 131 5.40 -0.17 -6.79
CA ILE A 131 4.88 1.11 -7.28
C ILE A 131 4.27 0.84 -8.65
N VAL A 132 3.03 1.30 -8.85
CA VAL A 132 2.31 1.16 -10.12
C VAL A 132 2.15 2.54 -10.73
N THR A 133 2.24 2.65 -12.05
CA THR A 133 1.92 3.89 -12.73
C THR A 133 1.04 3.65 -13.96
N THR A 134 0.14 4.58 -14.18
CA THR A 134 -0.64 4.70 -15.42
C THR A 134 -0.03 5.71 -16.38
N SER A 135 1.12 6.28 -16.02
CA SER A 135 1.86 7.22 -16.87
C SER A 135 2.88 6.50 -17.73
N ILE A 136 3.09 7.01 -18.94
CA ILE A 136 3.99 6.40 -19.93
C ILE A 136 5.40 7.01 -19.92
N ASP A 137 5.68 7.95 -19.00
CA ASP A 137 6.98 8.60 -18.85
C ASP A 137 8.02 7.71 -18.13
N HIS A 138 9.22 8.25 -17.96
CA HIS A 138 10.34 7.55 -17.34
C HIS A 138 10.78 8.13 -15.98
N PHE A 139 9.99 9.02 -15.35
CA PHE A 139 10.42 9.66 -14.10
C PHE A 139 10.62 8.66 -12.97
N LEU A 140 9.66 7.79 -12.74
CA LEU A 140 9.77 6.75 -11.71
C LEU A 140 10.91 5.76 -12.01
N ASP A 141 11.09 5.34 -13.27
CA ASP A 141 12.19 4.47 -13.67
C ASP A 141 13.56 5.12 -13.37
N LYS A 142 13.71 6.41 -13.69
CA LYS A 142 14.92 7.18 -13.38
C LYS A 142 15.17 7.28 -11.88
N LEU A 143 14.13 7.56 -11.08
CA LEU A 143 14.23 7.67 -9.62
C LEU A 143 14.57 6.33 -8.98
N MET A 144 13.93 5.25 -9.41
CA MET A 144 14.21 3.90 -8.90
C MET A 144 15.65 3.49 -9.20
N LYS A 145 16.17 3.79 -10.40
CA LYS A 145 17.58 3.57 -10.75
C LYS A 145 18.53 4.43 -9.89
N LYS A 146 18.20 5.70 -9.66
CA LYS A 146 18.99 6.62 -8.81
C LYS A 146 19.08 6.13 -7.36
N SER A 147 18.07 5.40 -6.88
CA SER A 147 18.07 4.85 -5.52
C SER A 147 19.15 3.79 -5.26
N GLY A 148 19.80 3.28 -6.31
CA GLY A 148 20.92 2.34 -6.24
C GLY A 148 20.54 0.92 -5.79
N LYS A 149 19.26 0.66 -5.49
CA LYS A 149 18.77 -0.67 -5.14
C LYS A 149 18.19 -1.39 -6.36
N PRO A 150 18.42 -2.70 -6.52
CA PRO A 150 17.79 -3.47 -7.59
C PRO A 150 16.27 -3.40 -7.52
N PHE A 151 15.62 -3.29 -8.66
CA PHE A 151 14.17 -3.39 -8.79
C PHE A 151 13.78 -4.06 -10.10
N ALA A 152 12.63 -4.73 -10.11
CA ALA A 152 12.06 -5.25 -11.35
C ALA A 152 11.25 -4.16 -12.04
N ARG A 153 11.47 -4.02 -13.35
CA ARG A 153 10.66 -3.16 -14.20
C ARG A 153 9.73 -4.03 -15.03
N ILE A 154 8.43 -3.82 -14.86
CA ILE A 154 7.38 -4.52 -15.58
C ILE A 154 6.65 -3.50 -16.46
N MET A 155 6.57 -3.75 -17.76
CA MET A 155 5.84 -2.93 -18.71
C MET A 155 4.72 -3.77 -19.32
N PHE A 156 3.51 -3.55 -18.89
CA PHE A 156 2.37 -4.21 -19.49
C PHE A 156 2.17 -3.71 -20.92
N ALA A 157 1.89 -4.63 -21.83
CA ALA A 157 1.54 -4.32 -23.22
C ALA A 157 0.53 -5.34 -23.75
N PRO A 158 -0.51 -4.92 -24.50
CA PRO A 158 -1.46 -5.80 -25.14
C PRO A 158 -0.78 -6.81 -26.05
N GLY A 159 -1.21 -8.08 -25.98
CA GLY A 159 -0.63 -9.13 -26.82
C GLY A 159 0.85 -9.41 -26.57
N GLY A 160 1.43 -8.87 -25.51
CA GLY A 160 2.82 -9.07 -25.15
C GLY A 160 3.09 -10.52 -24.77
N ALA A 161 4.15 -11.07 -25.32
CA ALA A 161 4.66 -12.38 -24.91
C ALA A 161 5.96 -12.16 -24.13
N GLY A 162 5.97 -12.60 -22.88
CA GLY A 162 7.21 -12.60 -22.10
C GLY A 162 7.03 -12.29 -20.63
N SER A 163 8.07 -12.52 -19.86
CA SER A 163 8.13 -12.34 -18.39
C SER A 163 8.15 -10.88 -17.92
N GLU A 164 8.10 -9.92 -18.84
CA GLU A 164 8.18 -8.48 -18.52
C GLU A 164 6.82 -7.78 -18.52
N ILE A 165 5.73 -8.49 -18.85
CA ILE A 165 4.37 -7.93 -18.91
C ILE A 165 3.58 -8.12 -17.61
N ASP A 166 4.03 -9.01 -16.73
CA ASP A 166 3.42 -9.30 -15.42
C ASP A 166 4.49 -9.53 -14.36
N LEU A 167 4.10 -9.48 -13.11
CA LEU A 167 4.96 -9.88 -12.00
C LEU A 167 5.38 -11.36 -12.15
N PRO A 168 6.67 -11.70 -11.96
CA PRO A 168 7.06 -13.12 -11.88
C PRO A 168 6.30 -13.82 -10.76
N SER A 169 5.82 -15.03 -10.98
CA SER A 169 5.03 -15.82 -10.02
C SER A 169 5.75 -16.07 -8.69
N ASN A 170 7.08 -16.03 -8.68
CA ASN A 170 7.93 -16.21 -7.50
C ASN A 170 8.68 -14.93 -7.10
N PHE A 171 8.13 -13.74 -7.45
CA PHE A 171 8.79 -12.48 -7.14
C PHE A 171 8.90 -12.26 -5.63
N ASN A 172 10.12 -12.05 -5.15
CA ASN A 172 10.37 -11.83 -3.73
C ASN A 172 10.43 -10.33 -3.39
N PHE A 173 9.31 -9.79 -2.97
CA PHE A 173 9.19 -8.39 -2.57
C PHE A 173 10.01 -8.03 -1.31
N ARG A 174 10.41 -9.00 -0.48
CA ARG A 174 11.29 -8.72 0.67
C ARG A 174 12.71 -8.34 0.26
N GLN A 175 13.15 -8.78 -0.91
CA GLN A 175 14.50 -8.52 -1.41
C GLN A 175 14.55 -7.46 -2.50
N ASN A 176 13.47 -7.32 -3.26
CA ASN A 176 13.42 -6.47 -4.44
C ASN A 176 12.14 -5.65 -4.44
N ARG A 177 12.24 -4.44 -4.96
CA ARG A 177 11.07 -3.61 -5.28
C ARG A 177 10.66 -3.84 -6.74
N ALA A 178 9.45 -3.46 -7.09
CA ALA A 178 8.97 -3.49 -8.48
C ALA A 178 8.35 -2.15 -8.89
N LEU A 179 8.53 -1.81 -10.16
CA LEU A 179 7.81 -0.73 -10.84
C LEU A 179 6.99 -1.34 -11.96
N MET A 180 5.66 -1.18 -11.89
CA MET A 180 4.75 -1.66 -12.94
C MET A 180 4.12 -0.50 -13.69
N GLN A 181 4.30 -0.48 -15.01
CA GLN A 181 3.76 0.51 -15.92
C GLN A 181 2.58 -0.09 -16.69
N LEU A 182 1.34 0.26 -16.30
CA LEU A 182 0.12 -0.38 -16.79
C LEU A 182 -0.23 0.01 -18.22
N PHE A 183 0.18 1.20 -18.65
CA PHE A 183 -0.03 1.68 -20.02
C PHE A 183 1.28 1.71 -20.84
N GLY A 184 2.22 0.83 -20.46
CA GLY A 184 3.52 0.76 -21.10
C GLY A 184 4.42 1.94 -20.76
N ALA A 185 5.48 2.12 -21.55
CA ALA A 185 6.39 3.25 -21.46
C ALA A 185 6.83 3.69 -22.85
N THR A 186 7.19 4.97 -22.97
CA THR A 186 7.66 5.54 -24.25
C THR A 186 8.86 4.78 -24.80
N SER A 187 8.81 4.49 -26.09
CA SER A 187 9.85 3.78 -26.81
C SER A 187 9.75 4.08 -28.29
N ARG A 188 10.81 3.78 -29.03
CA ARG A 188 10.77 3.88 -30.49
C ARG A 188 9.93 2.81 -31.17
N CYS A 189 9.46 1.82 -30.42
CA CYS A 189 8.61 0.76 -30.94
C CYS A 189 7.14 1.14 -30.81
N PRO A 190 6.34 1.11 -31.89
CA PRO A 190 4.90 1.29 -31.81
C PRO A 190 4.23 0.21 -30.93
N GLY A 191 3.13 0.60 -30.25
CA GLY A 191 2.35 -0.34 -29.44
C GLY A 191 2.96 -0.68 -28.09
N THR A 192 4.09 -0.04 -27.71
CA THR A 192 4.73 -0.25 -26.39
C THR A 192 4.17 0.64 -25.30
N CYS A 193 3.34 1.63 -25.65
CA CYS A 193 2.67 2.52 -24.70
C CYS A 193 1.38 3.10 -25.29
N ALA A 194 0.45 3.44 -24.40
CA ALA A 194 -0.81 4.06 -24.75
C ALA A 194 -0.63 5.58 -24.91
N VAL A 195 -0.65 6.09 -26.14
CA VAL A 195 -0.51 7.52 -26.47
C VAL A 195 -1.76 8.09 -27.14
N THR A 196 -2.75 7.25 -27.47
CA THR A 196 -4.03 7.64 -28.04
C THR A 196 -5.18 7.06 -27.22
N GLU A 197 -6.39 7.54 -27.46
CA GLU A 197 -7.59 7.02 -26.82
C GLU A 197 -7.86 5.55 -27.22
N ASP A 198 -7.60 5.21 -28.49
CA ASP A 198 -7.69 3.82 -28.97
C ASP A 198 -6.70 2.91 -28.23
N ASP A 199 -5.47 3.36 -28.01
CA ASP A 199 -4.47 2.61 -27.24
C ASP A 199 -4.94 2.42 -25.79
N LEU A 200 -5.48 3.47 -25.15
CA LEU A 200 -6.01 3.38 -23.78
C LEU A 200 -7.13 2.34 -23.69
N ILE A 201 -8.00 2.25 -24.69
CA ILE A 201 -9.06 1.23 -24.77
C ILE A 201 -8.44 -0.16 -24.90
N GLU A 202 -7.49 -0.33 -25.82
CA GLU A 202 -6.84 -1.63 -26.07
C GLU A 202 -6.08 -2.14 -24.83
N PHE A 203 -5.27 -1.28 -24.19
CA PHE A 203 -4.57 -1.62 -22.96
C PHE A 203 -5.54 -1.97 -21.83
N SER A 204 -6.59 -1.18 -21.65
CA SER A 204 -7.59 -1.42 -20.61
C SER A 204 -8.34 -2.73 -20.81
N TRP A 205 -8.69 -3.04 -22.06
CA TRP A 205 -9.33 -4.30 -22.40
C TRP A 205 -8.42 -5.50 -22.12
N SER A 206 -7.14 -5.38 -22.48
CA SER A 206 -6.14 -6.42 -22.24
C SER A 206 -5.83 -6.61 -20.75
N LEU A 207 -5.91 -5.55 -19.93
CA LEU A 207 -5.81 -5.66 -18.47
C LEU A 207 -6.94 -6.51 -17.86
N LEU A 208 -8.13 -6.54 -18.47
CA LEU A 208 -9.27 -7.36 -18.01
C LEU A 208 -9.20 -8.81 -18.48
N ASP A 209 -8.36 -9.10 -19.46
CA ASP A 209 -8.26 -10.44 -20.03
C ASP A 209 -7.77 -11.44 -18.97
N ARG A 210 -8.50 -12.55 -18.83
CA ARG A 210 -8.19 -13.58 -17.83
C ARG A 210 -7.06 -14.51 -18.24
N GLU A 211 -6.77 -14.59 -19.53
CA GLU A 211 -5.73 -15.46 -20.08
C GLU A 211 -4.42 -14.70 -20.30
N TYR A 212 -4.50 -13.47 -20.80
CA TYR A 212 -3.35 -12.66 -21.20
C TYR A 212 -3.12 -11.43 -20.32
N GLY A 213 -3.99 -11.13 -19.39
CA GLY A 213 -3.85 -10.04 -18.43
C GLY A 213 -2.84 -10.38 -17.31
N PRO A 214 -2.43 -9.38 -16.51
CA PRO A 214 -1.39 -9.54 -15.50
C PRO A 214 -1.93 -10.23 -14.24
N GLN A 215 -2.06 -11.55 -14.25
CA GLN A 215 -2.69 -12.33 -13.19
C GLN A 215 -1.90 -12.28 -11.88
N ASN A 216 -0.56 -12.38 -11.93
CA ASN A 216 0.28 -12.32 -10.73
C ASN A 216 0.21 -10.94 -10.05
N PHE A 217 0.06 -9.87 -10.85
CA PHE A 217 -0.18 -8.54 -10.32
C PHE A 217 -1.51 -8.48 -9.55
N TYR A 218 -2.59 -9.00 -10.12
CA TYR A 218 -3.88 -9.04 -9.41
C TYR A 218 -3.85 -9.93 -8.18
N ASP A 219 -3.13 -11.04 -8.22
CA ASP A 219 -2.93 -11.92 -7.07
C ASP A 219 -2.18 -11.21 -5.94
N TYR A 220 -1.17 -10.41 -6.29
CA TYR A 220 -0.44 -9.60 -5.32
C TYR A 220 -1.31 -8.52 -4.67
N LEU A 221 -2.27 -7.94 -5.39
CA LEU A 221 -3.17 -6.91 -4.85
C LEU A 221 -4.20 -7.46 -3.86
N GLN A 222 -4.39 -8.77 -3.79
CA GLN A 222 -5.35 -9.37 -2.86
C GLN A 222 -4.99 -9.06 -1.41
N GLY A 223 -5.93 -8.49 -0.65
CA GLY A 223 -5.72 -8.06 0.73
C GLY A 223 -4.86 -6.79 0.87
N LYS A 224 -4.60 -6.07 -0.21
CA LYS A 224 -3.89 -4.79 -0.20
C LYS A 224 -4.84 -3.61 -0.31
N THR A 225 -4.37 -2.46 0.12
CA THR A 225 -5.01 -1.17 -0.12
C THR A 225 -4.39 -0.54 -1.36
N VAL A 226 -5.19 -0.29 -2.38
CA VAL A 226 -4.76 0.41 -3.59
C VAL A 226 -4.98 1.91 -3.40
N LEU A 227 -3.90 2.68 -3.44
CA LEU A 227 -3.91 4.13 -3.28
C LEU A 227 -3.77 4.80 -4.65
N LEU A 228 -4.90 5.20 -5.25
CA LEU A 228 -4.94 5.91 -6.53
C LEU A 228 -4.61 7.39 -6.34
N LEU A 229 -3.49 7.84 -6.89
CA LEU A 229 -2.94 9.19 -6.75
C LEU A 229 -2.97 9.92 -8.08
N GLY A 230 -3.88 10.87 -8.24
CA GLY A 230 -3.95 11.67 -9.45
C GLY A 230 -4.21 10.87 -10.72
N CYS A 231 -4.91 9.76 -10.59
CA CYS A 231 -5.38 8.96 -11.71
C CYS A 231 -6.61 9.64 -12.34
N ASN A 232 -6.35 10.81 -12.93
CA ASN A 232 -7.37 11.57 -13.66
C ASN A 232 -7.59 10.91 -15.03
N PHE A 233 -8.31 9.82 -15.00
CA PHE A 233 -8.73 9.15 -16.22
C PHE A 233 -9.94 9.87 -16.85
N PRO A 234 -10.12 9.78 -18.19
CA PRO A 234 -11.45 9.92 -18.74
C PRO A 234 -12.45 9.09 -17.93
N ASP A 235 -13.62 9.62 -17.64
CA ASP A 235 -14.60 9.02 -16.73
C ASP A 235 -14.79 7.50 -16.92
N TRP A 236 -14.89 7.06 -18.17
CA TRP A 236 -15.03 5.65 -18.53
C TRP A 236 -13.80 4.81 -18.13
N LEU A 237 -12.57 5.34 -18.31
CA LEU A 237 -11.34 4.61 -18.05
C LEU A 237 -11.13 4.40 -16.55
N GLY A 238 -11.42 5.41 -15.72
CA GLY A 238 -11.37 5.28 -14.26
C GLY A 238 -12.30 4.20 -13.73
N ARG A 239 -13.54 4.18 -14.22
CA ARG A 239 -14.53 3.14 -13.87
C ARG A 239 -14.11 1.77 -14.35
N PHE A 240 -13.54 1.68 -15.54
CA PHE A 240 -13.06 0.43 -16.11
C PHE A 240 -11.89 -0.13 -15.31
N PHE A 241 -10.91 0.70 -14.97
CA PHE A 241 -9.75 0.31 -14.17
C PHE A 241 -10.16 -0.19 -12.78
N VAL A 242 -11.02 0.56 -12.08
CA VAL A 242 -11.55 0.12 -10.78
C VAL A 242 -12.37 -1.16 -10.92
N HIS A 243 -13.13 -1.32 -12.01
CA HIS A 243 -13.82 -2.56 -12.28
C HIS A 243 -12.84 -3.73 -12.48
N ALA A 244 -11.73 -3.51 -13.18
CA ALA A 244 -10.68 -4.52 -13.39
C ALA A 244 -10.08 -4.99 -12.04
N LEU A 245 -9.79 -4.06 -11.14
CA LEU A 245 -9.30 -4.38 -9.80
C LEU A 245 -10.28 -5.25 -9.00
N HIS A 246 -11.59 -4.96 -9.08
CA HIS A 246 -12.61 -5.69 -8.31
C HIS A 246 -13.15 -6.94 -9.00
N ALA A 247 -13.15 -6.99 -10.35
CA ALA A 247 -13.67 -8.14 -11.09
C ALA A 247 -12.85 -9.41 -10.84
N ASN A 248 -11.56 -9.24 -10.64
CA ASN A 248 -10.63 -10.33 -10.41
C ASN A 248 -10.45 -10.65 -8.92
N ARG A 249 -10.71 -9.68 -8.02
CA ARG A 249 -10.52 -9.87 -6.55
C ARG A 249 -11.54 -9.06 -5.76
N LYS A 250 -12.18 -9.68 -4.76
CA LYS A 250 -13.24 -9.06 -3.95
C LYS A 250 -12.72 -8.26 -2.74
N ASP A 251 -11.46 -8.44 -2.36
CA ASP A 251 -10.89 -7.97 -1.08
C ASP A 251 -9.79 -6.94 -1.29
N VAL A 252 -10.02 -5.99 -2.22
CA VAL A 252 -9.12 -4.85 -2.45
C VAL A 252 -9.77 -3.60 -1.87
N ASP A 253 -9.13 -2.99 -0.88
CA ASP A 253 -9.51 -1.66 -0.40
C ASP A 253 -9.00 -0.59 -1.36
N LEU A 254 -9.78 0.46 -1.56
CA LEU A 254 -9.47 1.51 -2.52
C LEU A 254 -9.50 2.89 -1.86
N TRP A 255 -8.41 3.65 -2.02
CA TRP A 255 -8.34 5.06 -1.70
C TRP A 255 -8.08 5.86 -2.97
N TYR A 256 -8.84 6.91 -3.19
CA TYR A 256 -8.76 7.74 -4.38
C TYR A 256 -8.50 9.20 -4.02
N VAL A 257 -7.41 9.76 -4.53
CA VAL A 257 -6.97 11.16 -4.29
C VAL A 257 -6.85 11.86 -5.64
N SER A 258 -7.62 12.92 -5.86
CA SER A 258 -7.62 13.69 -7.11
C SER A 258 -8.04 15.14 -6.88
N LYS A 259 -7.53 16.07 -7.69
CA LYS A 259 -7.99 17.46 -7.74
C LYS A 259 -9.41 17.56 -8.31
N ASN A 260 -9.81 16.63 -9.16
CA ASN A 260 -11.10 16.66 -9.85
C ASN A 260 -12.20 16.07 -8.98
N ASP A 261 -13.31 16.79 -8.90
CA ASP A 261 -14.53 16.34 -8.23
C ASP A 261 -15.56 15.86 -9.26
N ASP A 262 -15.32 14.67 -9.81
CA ASP A 262 -16.29 13.99 -10.66
C ASP A 262 -17.32 13.25 -9.80
N MET A 263 -18.51 13.83 -9.67
CA MET A 263 -19.60 13.25 -8.89
C MET A 263 -20.02 11.86 -9.34
N GLY A 264 -19.94 11.58 -10.64
CA GLY A 264 -20.28 10.28 -11.19
C GLY A 264 -19.27 9.21 -10.83
N LEU A 265 -17.97 9.51 -10.96
CA LEU A 265 -16.89 8.63 -10.55
C LEU A 265 -16.89 8.43 -9.03
N ARG A 266 -17.07 9.50 -8.26
CA ARG A 266 -17.19 9.48 -6.80
C ARG A 266 -18.27 8.49 -6.34
N SER A 267 -19.50 8.66 -6.83
CA SER A 267 -20.61 7.77 -6.48
C SER A 267 -20.36 6.31 -6.88
N PHE A 268 -19.65 6.10 -7.98
CA PHE A 268 -19.25 4.76 -8.39
C PHE A 268 -18.25 4.14 -7.42
N LEU A 269 -17.21 4.87 -7.03
CA LEU A 269 -16.17 4.42 -6.10
C LEU A 269 -16.72 4.17 -4.70
N GLU A 270 -17.59 5.06 -4.20
CA GLU A 270 -18.26 4.89 -2.89
C GLU A 270 -19.08 3.59 -2.84
N ARG A 271 -19.81 3.27 -3.91
CA ARG A 271 -20.54 1.98 -4.00
C ARG A 271 -19.63 0.76 -4.00
N LYS A 272 -18.36 0.93 -4.35
CA LYS A 272 -17.32 -0.12 -4.27
C LYS A 272 -16.59 -0.15 -2.94
N GLY A 273 -17.01 0.66 -1.96
CA GLY A 273 -16.38 0.74 -0.65
C GLY A 273 -15.10 1.58 -0.63
N GLY A 274 -14.83 2.33 -1.70
CA GLY A 274 -13.65 3.17 -1.80
C GLY A 274 -13.72 4.40 -0.89
N LYS A 275 -12.60 4.82 -0.33
CA LYS A 275 -12.43 6.08 0.37
C LYS A 275 -12.03 7.17 -0.62
N ILE A 276 -12.83 8.22 -0.71
CA ILE A 276 -12.67 9.27 -1.72
C ILE A 276 -12.17 10.54 -1.06
N LEU A 277 -11.02 11.01 -1.51
CA LEU A 277 -10.37 12.26 -1.11
C LEU A 277 -10.33 13.19 -2.34
N SER A 278 -11.44 13.82 -2.62
CA SER A 278 -11.63 14.70 -3.80
C SER A 278 -12.67 15.79 -3.45
N PRO A 279 -12.44 17.08 -3.82
CA PRO A 279 -11.24 17.58 -4.49
C PRO A 279 -10.06 17.79 -3.52
N TYR A 280 -9.01 17.02 -3.67
CA TYR A 280 -7.80 17.16 -2.88
C TYR A 280 -6.55 16.97 -3.75
N SER A 281 -5.59 17.90 -3.68
CA SER A 281 -4.38 17.79 -4.49
C SER A 281 -3.56 16.55 -4.12
N PRO A 282 -3.33 15.61 -5.06
CA PRO A 282 -2.51 14.43 -4.78
C PRO A 282 -1.07 14.79 -4.39
N GLY A 283 -0.53 15.90 -4.93
CA GLY A 283 0.79 16.39 -4.55
C GLY A 283 0.85 16.87 -3.10
N VAL A 284 -0.17 17.63 -2.66
CA VAL A 284 -0.28 18.07 -1.25
C VAL A 284 -0.48 16.87 -0.33
N PHE A 285 -1.31 15.91 -0.74
CA PHE A 285 -1.53 14.67 0.01
C PHE A 285 -0.22 13.90 0.22
N ILE A 286 0.59 13.73 -0.82
CA ILE A 286 1.87 13.01 -0.72
C ILE A 286 2.88 13.78 0.12
N ALA A 287 2.96 15.10 -0.01
CA ALA A 287 3.84 15.91 0.83
C ALA A 287 3.49 15.74 2.32
N GLU A 288 2.20 15.80 2.68
CA GLU A 288 1.75 15.57 4.05
C GLU A 288 1.98 14.12 4.51
N LEU A 289 1.69 13.14 3.65
CA LEU A 289 1.98 11.73 3.94
C LEU A 289 3.46 11.52 4.22
N TYR A 290 4.34 12.10 3.40
CA TYR A 290 5.78 11.96 3.53
C TYR A 290 6.31 12.62 4.81
N ASP A 291 5.83 13.82 5.14
CA ASP A 291 6.20 14.50 6.39
C ASP A 291 5.78 13.69 7.62
N ARG A 292 4.58 13.10 7.58
CA ARG A 292 4.11 12.21 8.64
C ARG A 292 4.89 10.91 8.69
N TRP A 293 5.23 10.36 7.55
CA TRP A 293 6.07 9.18 7.42
C TRP A 293 7.46 9.39 8.04
N LEU A 294 8.12 10.51 7.72
CA LEU A 294 9.43 10.84 8.28
C LEU A 294 9.41 10.93 9.81
N LYS A 295 8.32 11.47 10.40
CA LYS A 295 8.15 11.52 11.86
C LYS A 295 8.01 10.14 12.50
N THR A 296 7.73 9.11 11.73
CA THR A 296 7.63 7.73 12.23
C THR A 296 8.94 6.96 12.09
N LEU A 297 9.91 7.51 11.34
CA LEU A 297 11.24 6.93 11.29
C LEU A 297 11.98 7.25 12.61
N PRO A 298 12.79 6.34 13.16
CA PRO A 298 13.59 6.63 14.33
C PRO A 298 14.51 7.81 14.03
N GLU A 299 14.58 8.79 14.95
CA GLU A 299 15.60 9.83 14.87
C GLU A 299 16.97 9.15 14.80
N VAL A 300 17.79 9.54 13.82
CA VAL A 300 19.16 9.05 13.71
C VAL A 300 19.99 9.76 14.79
N GLU A 301 19.79 9.39 16.05
CA GLU A 301 20.81 9.60 17.07
C GLU A 301 21.95 8.62 16.77
N ASP A 302 23.18 9.12 16.86
CA ASP A 302 24.42 8.39 16.58
C ASP A 302 24.38 6.95 17.12
N VAL A 303 24.09 5.99 16.23
CA VAL A 303 23.93 4.55 16.53
C VAL A 303 25.30 3.87 16.75
N SER A 304 26.35 4.62 17.13
CA SER A 304 27.64 4.00 17.43
C SER A 304 27.79 3.50 18.88
N ALA A 305 26.90 3.90 19.81
CA ALA A 305 27.03 3.56 21.23
C ALA A 305 25.97 2.57 21.78
N ALA A 306 24.79 2.40 21.10
CA ALA A 306 23.70 1.57 21.62
C ALA A 306 23.67 0.13 21.08
N ALA A 307 24.51 -0.21 20.11
CA ALA A 307 24.49 -1.51 19.43
C ALA A 307 25.16 -2.66 20.21
N HIS A 308 25.63 -2.44 21.45
CA HIS A 308 26.38 -3.42 22.22
C HIS A 308 25.89 -3.54 23.67
N SER A 309 24.58 -3.73 23.91
CA SER A 309 24.15 -4.22 25.21
C SER A 309 23.94 -5.74 25.12
N PRO A 310 24.55 -6.52 26.01
CA PRO A 310 24.50 -7.99 26.02
C PRO A 310 23.09 -8.57 26.16
N ASP A 311 22.15 -7.83 26.75
CA ASP A 311 20.76 -8.25 26.97
C ASP A 311 19.91 -8.26 25.68
N PHE A 312 20.35 -7.53 24.64
CA PHE A 312 19.63 -7.44 23.36
C PHE A 312 19.80 -8.69 22.51
N GLU A 313 21.02 -9.22 22.43
CA GLU A 313 21.29 -10.45 21.66
C GLU A 313 20.72 -11.70 22.34
N GLN A 314 20.62 -11.74 23.66
CA GLN A 314 20.07 -12.89 24.38
C GLN A 314 18.56 -13.08 24.17
N ASN A 315 17.75 -12.01 24.10
CA ASN A 315 16.31 -12.12 23.84
C ASN A 315 15.96 -12.51 22.39
N LEU A 316 16.81 -12.18 21.42
CA LEU A 316 16.70 -12.65 20.04
C LEU A 316 17.07 -14.13 19.89
N LEU A 317 17.88 -14.66 20.81
CA LEU A 317 18.48 -15.98 20.73
C LEU A 317 17.69 -17.06 21.47
N GLU A 318 16.70 -16.74 22.30
CA GLU A 318 15.84 -17.77 22.88
C GLU A 318 14.87 -18.32 21.83
N PRO A 319 15.09 -19.53 21.29
CA PRO A 319 14.18 -20.12 20.34
C PRO A 319 12.84 -20.41 21.00
N MET A 320 11.75 -19.90 20.44
CA MET A 320 10.42 -20.28 20.88
C MET A 320 10.27 -21.80 20.79
N LYS A 321 9.95 -22.46 21.89
CA LYS A 321 9.72 -23.90 21.90
C LYS A 321 8.57 -24.27 20.96
N PRO A 322 8.69 -25.33 20.15
CA PRO A 322 7.61 -25.77 19.29
C PRO A 322 6.32 -26.03 20.09
N GLY A 323 5.23 -25.40 19.68
CA GLY A 323 3.95 -25.53 20.34
C GLY A 323 3.77 -24.61 21.56
N ALA A 324 4.60 -23.58 21.74
CA ALA A 324 4.36 -22.53 22.73
C ALA A 324 3.13 -21.69 22.33
N VAL A 325 2.53 -21.05 23.33
CA VAL A 325 1.41 -20.11 23.16
C VAL A 325 1.97 -18.70 22.98
N PHE A 326 1.53 -18.00 21.93
CA PHE A 326 1.88 -16.60 21.70
C PHE A 326 0.86 -15.71 22.40
N ILE A 327 1.31 -14.85 23.31
CA ILE A 327 0.48 -13.87 24.03
C ILE A 327 0.74 -12.50 23.43
N SER A 328 -0.30 -11.91 22.80
CA SER A 328 -0.28 -10.57 22.22
C SER A 328 -1.01 -9.60 23.13
N TYR A 329 -0.40 -8.46 23.45
CA TYR A 329 -0.94 -7.50 24.41
C TYR A 329 -0.55 -6.07 24.05
N ILE A 330 -1.35 -5.11 24.52
CA ILE A 330 -0.99 -3.70 24.51
C ILE A 330 -0.13 -3.37 25.74
N ARG A 331 0.81 -2.46 25.60
CA ARG A 331 1.76 -2.11 26.65
C ARG A 331 1.12 -1.76 28.00
N GLU A 332 -0.04 -1.13 27.95
CA GLU A 332 -0.82 -0.76 29.11
C GLU A 332 -1.30 -1.97 29.93
N ASP A 333 -1.41 -3.14 29.28
CA ASP A 333 -1.84 -4.40 29.89
C ASP A 333 -0.69 -5.33 30.27
N MET A 334 0.57 -4.83 30.24
CA MET A 334 1.78 -5.63 30.52
C MET A 334 1.71 -6.36 31.86
N GLU A 335 1.21 -5.72 32.92
CA GLU A 335 1.08 -6.35 34.23
C GLU A 335 0.17 -7.59 34.20
N SER A 336 -0.97 -7.48 33.52
CA SER A 336 -1.90 -8.60 33.31
C SER A 336 -1.30 -9.68 32.42
N ALA A 337 -0.57 -9.31 31.38
CA ALA A 337 0.11 -10.24 30.48
C ALA A 337 1.18 -11.07 31.23
N VAL A 338 1.98 -10.44 32.10
CA VAL A 338 2.98 -11.13 32.94
C VAL A 338 2.32 -12.10 33.91
N LYS A 339 1.19 -11.73 34.55
CA LYS A 339 0.42 -12.62 35.45
C LYS A 339 -0.12 -13.83 34.67
N ILE A 340 -0.67 -13.62 33.48
CA ILE A 340 -1.19 -14.69 32.61
C ILE A 340 -0.07 -15.63 32.20
N ARG A 341 1.05 -15.10 31.75
CA ARG A 341 2.26 -15.85 31.41
C ARG A 341 2.69 -16.75 32.56
N SER A 342 2.87 -16.18 33.75
CA SER A 342 3.29 -16.92 34.96
C SER A 342 2.35 -18.07 35.29
N GLN A 343 1.02 -17.86 35.20
CA GLN A 343 0.02 -18.92 35.46
C GLN A 343 0.10 -20.03 34.42
N MET A 344 0.26 -19.70 33.13
CA MET A 344 0.43 -20.69 32.05
C MET A 344 1.72 -21.49 32.25
N GLU A 345 2.85 -20.84 32.52
CA GLU A 345 4.14 -21.49 32.74
C GLU A 345 4.12 -22.39 33.97
N THR A 346 3.50 -21.95 35.09
CA THR A 346 3.25 -22.78 36.28
C THR A 346 2.42 -24.01 35.95
N ALA A 347 1.50 -23.87 35.02
CA ALA A 347 0.68 -24.95 34.49
C ALA A 347 1.42 -25.85 33.48
N GLY A 348 2.71 -25.63 33.20
CA GLY A 348 3.51 -26.40 32.26
C GLY A 348 3.23 -26.08 30.78
N ILE A 349 2.68 -24.91 30.50
CA ILE A 349 2.42 -24.41 29.15
C ILE A 349 3.55 -23.46 28.79
N ASP A 350 4.35 -23.80 27.77
CA ASP A 350 5.37 -22.90 27.25
C ASP A 350 4.68 -21.68 26.61
N THR A 351 5.13 -20.48 26.96
CA THR A 351 4.55 -19.24 26.43
C THR A 351 5.63 -18.37 25.77
N TRP A 352 5.21 -17.53 24.86
CA TRP A 352 6.03 -16.45 24.33
C TRP A 352 5.22 -15.15 24.29
N MET A 353 5.83 -14.05 24.68
CA MET A 353 5.27 -12.71 24.57
C MET A 353 6.38 -11.74 24.15
N ASP A 354 6.03 -10.75 23.34
CA ASP A 354 7.00 -9.71 22.98
C ASP A 354 7.25 -8.80 24.18
N SER A 355 8.47 -8.83 24.70
CA SER A 355 8.92 -7.95 25.79
C SER A 355 9.65 -6.71 25.29
N SER A 356 9.97 -6.63 23.99
CA SER A 356 10.80 -5.59 23.40
C SER A 356 9.97 -4.46 22.75
N ALA A 357 9.19 -3.75 23.55
CA ALA A 357 8.38 -2.60 23.12
C ALA A 357 9.18 -1.41 22.52
N LEU A 358 10.47 -1.58 22.17
CA LEU A 358 11.38 -0.48 21.83
C LEU A 358 12.21 -0.66 20.56
N GLN A 359 12.05 -1.75 19.77
CA GLN A 359 12.94 -1.92 18.62
C GLN A 359 12.18 -2.38 17.39
N SER A 360 11.97 -1.44 16.47
CA SER A 360 11.51 -1.69 15.11
C SER A 360 12.71 -1.97 14.19
N GLY A 361 12.66 -3.06 13.42
CA GLY A 361 13.62 -3.36 12.37
C GLY A 361 13.23 -4.63 11.62
N ASP A 362 13.51 -4.68 10.33
CA ASP A 362 13.15 -5.76 9.39
C ASP A 362 13.45 -7.20 9.89
N ARG A 363 14.44 -7.36 10.74
CA ARG A 363 14.78 -8.66 11.37
C ARG A 363 13.78 -9.08 12.43
N TRP A 364 13.18 -8.13 13.15
CA TRP A 364 12.26 -8.41 14.24
C TRP A 364 10.90 -8.88 13.75
N GLU A 365 10.38 -8.24 12.70
CA GLU A 365 9.10 -8.63 12.08
C GLU A 365 9.13 -10.07 11.56
N ALA A 366 10.20 -10.45 10.88
CA ALA A 366 10.37 -11.83 10.41
C ALA A 366 10.40 -12.85 11.56
N VAL A 367 10.96 -12.47 12.71
CA VAL A 367 10.99 -13.31 13.91
C VAL A 367 9.59 -13.45 14.52
N ILE A 368 8.83 -12.36 14.63
CA ILE A 368 7.45 -12.37 15.15
C ILE A 368 6.55 -13.21 14.24
N GLU A 369 6.60 -12.99 12.92
CA GLU A 369 5.82 -13.77 11.95
C GLU A 369 6.13 -15.26 12.06
N GLU A 370 7.41 -15.63 12.13
CA GLU A 370 7.80 -17.03 12.29
C GLU A 370 7.29 -17.63 13.61
N ARG A 371 7.33 -16.87 14.70
CA ARG A 371 6.84 -17.30 16.02
C ARG A 371 5.34 -17.45 16.05
N ILE A 372 4.58 -16.50 15.50
CA ILE A 372 3.12 -16.59 15.36
C ILE A 372 2.76 -17.81 14.52
N ARG A 373 3.45 -18.04 13.40
CA ARG A 373 3.21 -19.22 12.54
C ARG A 373 3.52 -20.56 13.25
N LYS A 374 4.52 -20.60 14.14
CA LYS A 374 4.94 -21.78 14.89
C LYS A 374 4.16 -21.99 16.19
N ALA A 375 3.45 -20.98 16.66
CA ALA A 375 2.66 -21.07 17.88
C ALA A 375 1.55 -22.11 17.78
N SER A 376 1.26 -22.80 18.89
CA SER A 376 0.09 -23.68 18.99
C SER A 376 -1.20 -22.88 19.05
N PHE A 377 -1.18 -21.78 19.79
CA PHE A 377 -2.29 -20.84 19.93
C PHE A 377 -1.78 -19.42 19.95
N PHE A 378 -2.62 -18.50 19.45
CA PHE A 378 -2.47 -17.07 19.56
C PHE A 378 -3.52 -16.53 20.53
N VAL A 379 -3.05 -15.88 21.62
CA VAL A 379 -3.91 -15.37 22.69
C VAL A 379 -3.80 -13.84 22.71
N PRO A 380 -4.69 -13.11 21.98
CA PRO A 380 -4.77 -11.67 22.11
C PRO A 380 -5.44 -11.29 23.42
N LEU A 381 -4.82 -10.40 24.19
CA LEU A 381 -5.43 -9.82 25.38
C LEU A 381 -6.30 -8.64 24.98
N ILE A 382 -7.54 -8.65 25.42
CA ILE A 382 -8.56 -7.66 25.09
C ILE A 382 -8.90 -6.85 26.34
N SER A 383 -8.82 -5.52 26.22
CA SER A 383 -9.18 -4.60 27.31
C SER A 383 -9.68 -3.26 26.74
N GLY A 384 -10.24 -2.41 27.59
CA GLY A 384 -10.58 -1.03 27.28
C GLY A 384 -9.37 -0.17 26.92
N SER A 385 -8.14 -0.60 27.26
CA SER A 385 -6.90 0.04 26.83
C SER A 385 -6.68 -0.01 25.32
N LEU A 386 -7.33 -0.94 24.63
CA LEU A 386 -7.32 -1.05 23.17
C LEU A 386 -8.14 0.05 22.47
N ASN A 387 -8.98 0.79 23.23
CA ASN A 387 -9.73 1.89 22.63
C ASN A 387 -8.76 3.01 22.23
N PRO A 388 -8.75 3.41 20.94
CA PRO A 388 -7.89 4.48 20.44
C PRO A 388 -8.00 5.81 21.20
N ASP A 389 -9.19 6.11 21.72
CA ASP A 389 -9.44 7.33 22.49
C ASP A 389 -8.59 7.40 23.78
N ASN A 390 -8.16 6.25 24.29
CA ASN A 390 -7.36 6.12 25.51
C ASN A 390 -5.85 6.20 25.26
N TRP A 391 -5.38 6.31 24.02
CA TRP A 391 -3.95 6.18 23.68
C TRP A 391 -3.11 7.44 23.89
N GLY A 392 -3.73 8.59 24.19
CA GLY A 392 -3.01 9.83 24.53
C GLY A 392 -1.96 10.27 23.50
N GLY A 393 -2.17 9.97 22.21
CA GLY A 393 -1.27 10.32 21.12
C GLY A 393 -0.04 9.40 20.94
N LYS A 394 0.09 8.33 21.70
CA LYS A 394 1.16 7.32 21.50
C LYS A 394 0.78 6.34 20.38
N ARG A 395 1.67 6.18 19.39
CA ARG A 395 1.31 5.74 18.05
C ARG A 395 1.85 4.38 17.60
N GLU A 396 2.73 3.74 18.35
CA GLU A 396 3.28 2.43 17.97
C GLU A 396 2.50 1.31 18.63
N ARG A 397 1.81 0.51 17.79
CA ARG A 397 0.92 -0.54 18.24
C ARG A 397 1.26 -1.87 17.56
N PHE A 398 2.36 -2.47 17.93
CA PHE A 398 2.86 -3.74 17.40
C PHE A 398 1.80 -4.87 17.47
N PHE A 399 0.94 -4.85 18.49
CA PHE A 399 -0.11 -5.86 18.63
C PHE A 399 -1.09 -5.91 17.43
N LEU A 400 -1.33 -4.80 16.74
CA LEU A 400 -2.20 -4.80 15.53
C LEU A 400 -1.59 -5.65 14.41
N ARG A 401 -0.27 -5.57 14.25
CA ARG A 401 0.47 -6.41 13.29
C ARG A 401 0.43 -7.87 13.68
N GLU A 402 0.64 -8.17 14.95
CA GLU A 402 0.52 -9.53 15.47
C GLU A 402 -0.88 -10.11 15.22
N TRP A 403 -1.93 -9.30 15.38
CA TRP A 403 -3.31 -9.70 15.16
C TRP A 403 -3.57 -10.03 13.68
N GLU A 404 -3.01 -9.27 12.78
CA GLU A 404 -3.15 -9.51 11.35
C GLU A 404 -2.41 -10.77 10.92
N LEU A 405 -1.17 -10.94 11.35
CA LEU A 405 -0.39 -12.15 11.11
C LEU A 405 -1.07 -13.40 11.70
N ALA A 406 -1.66 -13.27 12.89
CA ALA A 406 -2.40 -14.36 13.50
C ALA A 406 -3.66 -14.74 12.72
N ARG A 407 -4.42 -13.76 12.22
CA ARG A 407 -5.59 -14.00 11.37
C ARG A 407 -5.19 -14.67 10.05
N HIS A 408 -4.11 -14.22 9.44
CA HIS A 408 -3.58 -14.87 8.24
C HIS A 408 -3.18 -16.33 8.54
N SER A 409 -2.48 -16.57 9.64
CA SER A 409 -2.14 -17.94 10.08
C SER A 409 -3.36 -18.79 10.39
N ASP A 410 -4.41 -18.21 10.97
CA ASP A 410 -5.68 -18.89 11.27
C ASP A 410 -6.41 -19.31 9.99
N SER A 411 -6.44 -18.44 8.98
CA SER A 411 -7.09 -18.74 7.69
C SER A 411 -6.45 -19.90 6.92
N MET A 412 -5.21 -20.25 7.24
CA MET A 412 -4.49 -21.40 6.65
C MET A 412 -4.63 -22.69 7.47
N ARG A 413 -5.36 -22.67 8.57
CA ARG A 413 -5.58 -23.81 9.49
C ARG A 413 -7.00 -24.34 9.36
N MET A 414 -7.22 -25.53 9.92
CA MET A 414 -8.57 -26.07 9.98
C MET A 414 -9.40 -25.30 11.04
N PRO A 415 -10.69 -25.02 10.77
CA PRO A 415 -11.54 -24.29 11.71
C PRO A 415 -11.63 -24.94 13.12
N GLU A 416 -11.45 -26.26 13.17
CA GLU A 416 -11.46 -27.04 14.40
C GLU A 416 -10.25 -26.76 15.32
N ASP A 417 -9.14 -26.24 14.76
CA ASP A 417 -7.92 -25.95 15.51
C ASP A 417 -8.13 -24.82 16.52
N ARG A 418 -9.10 -23.93 16.24
CA ARG A 418 -9.42 -22.76 17.09
C ARG A 418 -8.15 -22.06 17.53
N TYR A 419 -7.30 -21.71 16.57
CA TYR A 419 -5.96 -21.18 16.79
C TYR A 419 -5.95 -19.86 17.58
N ILE A 420 -6.88 -18.95 17.28
CA ILE A 420 -7.02 -17.68 17.98
C ILE A 420 -7.94 -17.86 19.20
N ARG A 421 -7.44 -17.47 20.39
CA ARG A 421 -8.13 -17.58 21.68
C ARG A 421 -8.16 -16.23 22.39
N PRO A 422 -9.09 -15.33 22.07
CA PRO A 422 -9.18 -14.01 22.70
C PRO A 422 -9.46 -14.14 24.20
N LEU A 423 -8.74 -13.36 25.00
CA LEU A 423 -8.84 -13.34 26.45
C LEU A 423 -9.13 -11.93 26.95
N CYS A 424 -10.34 -11.68 27.44
CA CYS A 424 -10.79 -10.37 27.88
C CYS A 424 -10.38 -10.12 29.34
N LEU A 425 -9.76 -8.96 29.62
CA LEU A 425 -9.21 -8.59 30.93
C LEU A 425 -10.17 -7.75 31.76
N ASP A 426 -11.22 -7.21 31.16
CA ASP A 426 -12.19 -6.28 31.78
C ASP A 426 -13.61 -6.48 31.20
N ASP A 427 -14.46 -5.48 31.31
CA ASP A 427 -15.85 -5.50 30.81
C ASP A 427 -15.99 -5.15 29.31
N THR A 428 -14.90 -5.16 28.54
CA THR A 428 -14.92 -4.86 27.11
C THR A 428 -15.78 -5.88 26.36
N THR A 429 -16.70 -5.40 25.52
CA THR A 429 -17.60 -6.24 24.75
C THR A 429 -17.10 -6.51 23.34
N CYS A 430 -17.51 -7.64 22.77
CA CYS A 430 -17.14 -8.01 21.39
C CYS A 430 -17.75 -7.08 20.30
N GLU A 431 -18.65 -6.19 20.67
CA GLU A 431 -19.28 -5.20 19.79
C GLU A 431 -18.42 -3.93 19.63
N ALA A 432 -17.43 -3.73 20.49
CA ALA A 432 -16.54 -2.58 20.41
C ALA A 432 -15.80 -2.53 19.05
N SER A 433 -15.77 -1.36 18.43
CA SER A 433 -15.23 -1.18 17.06
C SER A 433 -13.75 -1.58 16.94
N PHE A 434 -12.98 -1.39 17.99
CA PHE A 434 -11.55 -1.67 18.04
C PHE A 434 -11.19 -3.15 18.22
N VAL A 435 -12.17 -4.03 18.49
CA VAL A 435 -11.99 -5.48 18.58
C VAL A 435 -12.66 -6.25 17.44
N ARG A 436 -13.11 -5.56 16.39
CA ARG A 436 -13.71 -6.15 15.18
C ARG A 436 -13.01 -7.42 14.66
N PRO A 437 -11.67 -7.51 14.63
CA PRO A 437 -10.98 -8.70 14.15
C PRO A 437 -11.39 -9.98 14.85
N PHE A 438 -11.83 -9.90 16.10
CA PHE A 438 -12.19 -11.06 16.93
C PHE A 438 -13.64 -11.10 17.36
N SER A 439 -14.51 -10.20 16.87
CA SER A 439 -15.91 -10.09 17.26
C SER A 439 -16.75 -11.36 16.99
N LYS A 440 -16.32 -12.21 16.07
CA LYS A 440 -17.00 -13.46 15.70
C LYS A 440 -16.38 -14.70 16.36
N ILE A 441 -15.36 -14.55 17.18
CA ILE A 441 -14.67 -15.64 17.87
C ILE A 441 -15.17 -15.67 19.33
N HIS A 442 -15.27 -16.86 19.92
CA HIS A 442 -15.64 -17.00 21.33
C HIS A 442 -14.51 -16.50 22.24
N TRP A 443 -14.83 -15.61 23.15
CA TRP A 443 -13.89 -15.04 24.11
C TRP A 443 -13.90 -15.80 25.44
N SER A 444 -12.73 -15.89 26.08
CA SER A 444 -12.60 -16.25 27.48
C SER A 444 -12.32 -14.99 28.32
N TYR A 445 -12.53 -15.07 29.62
CA TYR A 445 -12.40 -13.92 30.51
C TYR A 445 -11.34 -14.18 31.57
N ALA A 446 -10.50 -13.18 31.82
CA ALA A 446 -9.45 -13.21 32.82
C ALA A 446 -9.34 -11.83 33.53
N PRO A 447 -10.34 -11.40 34.29
CA PRO A 447 -10.33 -10.10 34.95
C PRO A 447 -9.07 -9.90 35.77
N GLY A 448 -8.37 -8.76 35.54
CA GLY A 448 -7.09 -8.45 36.21
C GLY A 448 -5.96 -9.46 35.96
N GLY A 449 -6.07 -10.26 34.88
CA GLY A 449 -5.06 -11.25 34.49
C GLY A 449 -5.15 -12.58 35.25
N LYS A 450 -6.30 -12.91 35.88
CA LYS A 450 -6.50 -14.18 36.57
C LYS A 450 -7.18 -15.19 35.65
N LEU A 451 -6.44 -16.26 35.30
CA LEU A 451 -6.95 -17.32 34.43
C LEU A 451 -7.92 -18.26 35.14
N ASP A 452 -8.95 -18.70 34.40
CA ASP A 452 -9.81 -19.80 34.81
C ASP A 452 -9.13 -21.15 34.52
N GLU A 453 -9.31 -22.13 35.43
CA GLU A 453 -8.79 -23.49 35.29
C GLU A 453 -9.30 -24.16 33.99
N ALA A 454 -10.54 -23.89 33.58
CA ALA A 454 -11.10 -24.41 32.35
C ALA A 454 -10.35 -23.91 31.10
N PHE A 455 -9.93 -22.65 31.09
CA PHE A 455 -9.11 -22.09 30.01
C PHE A 455 -7.75 -22.79 29.92
N ILE A 456 -7.06 -22.95 31.07
CA ILE A 456 -5.76 -23.62 31.14
C ILE A 456 -5.86 -25.06 30.62
N GLN A 457 -6.90 -25.81 31.02
CA GLN A 457 -7.12 -27.20 30.57
C GLN A 457 -7.39 -27.24 29.05
N SER A 458 -8.19 -26.31 28.54
CA SER A 458 -8.47 -26.25 27.09
C SER A 458 -7.22 -25.98 26.26
N ILE A 459 -6.32 -25.12 26.72
CA ILE A 459 -5.02 -24.86 26.08
C ILE A 459 -4.13 -26.11 26.12
N ARG A 460 -4.02 -26.77 27.28
CA ARG A 460 -3.23 -28.00 27.42
C ARG A 460 -3.68 -29.12 26.49
N GLU A 461 -4.99 -29.33 26.39
CA GLU A 461 -5.56 -30.35 25.51
C GLU A 461 -5.28 -30.02 24.03
N GLY A 462 -5.50 -28.78 23.64
CA GLY A 462 -5.18 -28.33 22.28
C GLY A 462 -3.70 -28.47 21.92
N ILE A 463 -2.76 -28.15 22.85
CA ILE A 463 -1.32 -28.38 22.62
C ILE A 463 -1.01 -29.87 22.42
N ARG A 464 -1.67 -30.77 23.15
CA ARG A 464 -1.49 -32.22 22.95
C ARG A 464 -1.93 -32.65 21.54
N ILE A 465 -3.06 -32.13 21.08
CA ILE A 465 -3.55 -32.41 19.72
C ILE A 465 -2.57 -31.84 18.68
N PHE A 466 -2.16 -30.59 18.85
CA PHE A 466 -1.20 -29.93 17.96
C PHE A 466 0.14 -30.68 17.83
N ARG A 467 0.67 -31.21 18.95
CA ARG A 467 1.91 -31.98 18.94
C ARG A 467 1.76 -33.34 18.26
N ARG A 468 0.59 -34.01 18.41
CA ARG A 468 0.29 -35.27 17.75
C ARG A 468 0.13 -35.15 16.23
N ALA A 469 -0.39 -34.03 15.75
CA ALA A 469 -0.59 -33.79 14.32
C ALA A 469 0.72 -33.49 13.56
N ARG A 470 1.82 -33.23 14.28
CA ARG A 470 3.14 -32.89 13.71
C ARG A 470 4.25 -33.89 14.04
N SER A 471 3.94 -34.90 14.83
CA SER A 471 4.79 -36.10 15.02
C SER A 471 4.44 -37.16 14.01
#